data_cc916f8db43620901f9099263e9c560a
#
_entry.id   cc916f8db43620901f9099263e9c560a
#
_cell.length_a   1.000
_cell.length_b   1.000
_cell.length_c   1.000
_cell.angle_alpha   90.00
_cell.angle_beta   90.00
_cell.angle_gamma   90.00
#
_symmetry.space_group_name_H-M   'P 1'
#
loop_
_entity.id
_entity.type
_entity.pdbx_description
1 polymer ?
#
loop_
_entity_poly.entity_id
_entity_poly.type
_entity_poly.pdbx_seq_one_letter_code
_entity_poly.pdbx_strand_id
1 'polypeptide(L)'
;SSAASDVYKRQPIVGSQRLREGIARLYQNGDADNITISHGCINANEMVLISLLEAGDHLITITPTYQQFYSFPESLGVETTLIPLLEENDWLPRLSDFENAIKDNTKMICLVNPNNPTSTKFSREFLENLTDLAKEYHLYILCDEVYQGLGDGEVAISDLYDKGISTASLSKVTSFAGLRLGWVKANYEVIKLINDRRDYHIISTGYLNDYLGTLVIENYHKILERSRNCLLYT
;
A
#
# COMPACT_ATOMS: atom_id res chain seq x y z
N SER A 1 -34.74 19.16 -14.70
CA SER A 1 -33.28 18.99 -14.43
C SER A 1 -32.90 17.68 -13.73
N SER A 2 -33.86 16.86 -13.25
CA SER A 2 -33.57 15.59 -12.60
C SER A 2 -33.19 14.46 -13.57
N ALA A 3 -33.68 14.45 -14.81
CA ALA A 3 -33.41 13.40 -15.78
C ALA A 3 -31.93 13.39 -16.29
N ALA A 4 -31.27 14.54 -16.36
CA ALA A 4 -29.87 14.62 -16.78
C ALA A 4 -28.92 14.09 -15.72
N SER A 5 -29.26 14.20 -14.44
CA SER A 5 -28.45 13.64 -13.33
C SER A 5 -28.56 12.11 -13.23
N ASP A 6 -29.65 11.53 -13.74
CA ASP A 6 -29.85 10.07 -13.72
C ASP A 6 -29.16 9.36 -14.90
N VAL A 7 -28.88 10.07 -15.98
CA VAL A 7 -28.18 9.53 -17.15
C VAL A 7 -26.67 9.54 -16.98
N TYR A 8 -26.12 10.43 -16.13
CA TYR A 8 -24.69 10.58 -15.90
C TYR A 8 -24.31 10.25 -14.45
N LYS A 9 -24.48 9.00 -14.05
CA LYS A 9 -23.96 8.52 -12.76
C LYS A 9 -22.45 8.30 -12.87
N ARG A 10 -21.67 9.35 -12.58
CA ARG A 10 -20.26 9.16 -12.27
C ARG A 10 -20.17 8.38 -10.98
N GLN A 11 -19.39 7.30 -11.01
CA GLN A 11 -18.96 6.61 -9.81
C GLN A 11 -18.18 7.60 -8.92
N PRO A 12 -18.27 7.48 -7.57
CA PRO A 12 -17.40 8.22 -6.68
C PRO A 12 -15.93 8.03 -7.09
N ILE A 13 -15.23 9.14 -7.27
CA ILE A 13 -13.83 9.18 -7.73
C ILE A 13 -12.94 8.28 -6.85
N VAL A 14 -13.16 8.31 -5.55
CA VAL A 14 -12.40 7.56 -4.54
C VAL A 14 -12.82 6.10 -4.40
N GLY A 15 -13.79 5.63 -5.19
CA GLY A 15 -14.42 4.32 -5.07
C GLY A 15 -15.76 4.37 -4.32
N SER A 16 -16.63 3.39 -4.59
CA SER A 16 -17.95 3.33 -3.93
C SER A 16 -17.83 3.17 -2.42
N GLN A 17 -18.79 3.73 -1.70
CA GLN A 17 -18.86 3.61 -0.24
C GLN A 17 -18.83 2.14 0.20
N ARG A 18 -19.62 1.28 -0.45
CA ARG A 18 -19.71 -0.15 -0.17
C ARG A 18 -18.35 -0.86 -0.34
N LEU A 19 -17.61 -0.54 -1.40
CA LEU A 19 -16.27 -1.10 -1.63
C LEU A 19 -15.29 -0.66 -0.55
N ARG A 20 -15.24 0.64 -0.26
CA ARG A 20 -14.32 1.21 0.74
C ARG A 20 -14.61 0.70 2.16
N GLU A 21 -15.90 0.60 2.55
CA GLU A 21 -16.30 -0.04 3.82
C GLU A 21 -15.91 -1.51 3.89
N GLY A 22 -16.06 -2.23 2.78
CA GLY A 22 -15.63 -3.63 2.69
C GLY A 22 -14.13 -3.79 2.89
N ILE A 23 -13.32 -2.94 2.24
CA ILE A 23 -11.86 -2.94 2.38
C ILE A 23 -11.45 -2.52 3.80
N ALA A 24 -12.07 -1.49 4.37
CA ALA A 24 -11.74 -1.04 5.72
C ALA A 24 -11.87 -2.16 6.77
N ARG A 25 -12.82 -3.08 6.60
CA ARG A 25 -12.99 -4.27 7.47
C ARG A 25 -11.87 -5.30 7.40
N LEU A 26 -10.97 -5.21 6.42
CA LEU A 26 -9.77 -6.05 6.35
C LEU A 26 -8.67 -5.58 7.31
N TYR A 27 -8.79 -4.37 7.84
CA TYR A 27 -7.85 -3.74 8.75
C TYR A 27 -8.43 -3.69 10.17
N GLN A 28 -7.55 -3.54 11.17
CA GLN A 28 -7.97 -3.46 12.58
C GLN A 28 -8.61 -2.11 12.92
N ASN A 29 -8.14 -1.05 12.26
CA ASN A 29 -8.54 0.32 12.53
C ASN A 29 -8.97 1.04 11.25
N GLY A 30 -9.92 1.96 11.39
CA GLY A 30 -10.35 2.85 10.32
C GLY A 30 -11.72 2.51 9.73
N ASP A 31 -12.15 3.38 8.83
CA ASP A 31 -13.41 3.31 8.12
C ASP A 31 -13.21 3.61 6.62
N ALA A 32 -14.30 3.83 5.91
CA ALA A 32 -14.26 4.12 4.48
C ALA A 32 -13.46 5.38 4.12
N ASP A 33 -13.36 6.37 5.01
CA ASP A 33 -12.64 7.62 4.76
C ASP A 33 -11.12 7.46 4.91
N ASN A 34 -10.68 6.31 5.43
CA ASN A 34 -9.29 5.89 5.44
C ASN A 34 -8.86 5.10 4.18
N ILE A 35 -9.77 4.95 3.19
CA ILE A 35 -9.52 4.17 1.97
C ILE A 35 -9.70 5.04 0.73
N THR A 36 -8.77 4.95 -0.21
CA THR A 36 -8.96 5.44 -1.58
C THR A 36 -8.58 4.36 -2.59
N ILE A 37 -9.39 4.22 -3.64
CA ILE A 37 -9.26 3.14 -4.64
C ILE A 37 -8.34 3.58 -5.78
N SER A 38 -7.60 2.62 -6.35
CA SER A 38 -6.59 2.81 -7.39
C SER A 38 -6.65 1.75 -8.49
N HIS A 39 -5.93 1.97 -9.60
CA HIS A 39 -5.74 0.99 -10.67
C HIS A 39 -4.65 -0.04 -10.32
N GLY A 40 -4.94 -0.90 -9.34
CA GLY A 40 -3.99 -1.87 -8.79
C GLY A 40 -2.99 -1.21 -7.82
N CYS A 41 -2.15 -2.04 -7.18
CA CYS A 41 -1.21 -1.58 -6.17
C CYS A 41 -0.13 -0.64 -6.73
N ILE A 42 0.30 -0.84 -7.98
CA ILE A 42 1.29 0.03 -8.63
C ILE A 42 0.84 1.50 -8.67
N ASN A 43 -0.43 1.74 -8.98
CA ASN A 43 -0.99 3.10 -8.98
C ASN A 43 -1.27 3.60 -7.55
N ALA A 44 -1.59 2.71 -6.60
CA ALA A 44 -1.68 3.06 -5.19
C ALA A 44 -0.35 3.61 -4.67
N ASN A 45 0.75 2.88 -4.90
CA ASN A 45 2.10 3.31 -4.53
C ASN A 45 2.48 4.64 -5.20
N GLU A 46 2.23 4.76 -6.52
CA GLU A 46 2.47 6.00 -7.27
C GLU A 46 1.77 7.19 -6.64
N MET A 47 0.45 7.07 -6.38
CA MET A 47 -0.34 8.17 -5.78
C MET A 47 0.21 8.60 -4.42
N VAL A 48 0.69 7.66 -3.58
CA VAL A 48 1.33 7.98 -2.30
C VAL A 48 2.61 8.75 -2.53
N LEU A 49 3.51 8.22 -3.37
CA LEU A 49 4.83 8.80 -3.63
C LEU A 49 4.74 10.23 -4.17
N ILE A 50 3.91 10.47 -5.19
CA ILE A 50 3.74 11.82 -5.76
C ILE A 50 2.98 12.80 -4.85
N SER A 51 2.21 12.28 -3.89
CA SER A 51 1.45 13.14 -2.97
C SER A 51 2.26 13.59 -1.77
N LEU A 52 3.27 12.83 -1.37
CA LEU A 52 4.01 13.04 -0.14
C LEU A 52 5.48 13.38 -0.35
N LEU A 53 6.02 13.17 -1.55
CA LEU A 53 7.42 13.43 -1.87
C LEU A 53 7.55 14.54 -2.92
N GLU A 54 8.62 15.30 -2.82
CA GLU A 54 9.03 16.31 -3.79
C GLU A 54 10.53 16.24 -4.07
N ALA A 55 10.99 16.90 -5.15
CA ALA A 55 12.40 16.91 -5.51
C ALA A 55 13.25 17.48 -4.36
N GLY A 56 14.32 16.77 -4.01
CA GLY A 56 15.20 17.11 -2.89
C GLY A 56 14.85 16.40 -1.58
N ASP A 57 13.70 15.73 -1.48
CA ASP A 57 13.43 14.82 -0.36
C ASP A 57 14.32 13.57 -0.45
N HIS A 58 14.40 12.84 0.65
CA HIS A 58 15.13 11.58 0.75
C HIS A 58 14.19 10.44 1.16
N LEU A 59 14.37 9.29 0.52
CA LEU A 59 13.63 8.05 0.76
C LEU A 59 14.59 6.91 1.10
N ILE A 60 14.20 6.05 2.02
CA ILE A 60 14.93 4.82 2.36
C ILE A 60 14.10 3.63 1.93
N THR A 61 14.71 2.69 1.22
CA THR A 61 14.11 1.38 0.91
C THR A 61 15.16 0.28 0.99
N ILE A 62 14.73 -0.96 0.83
CA ILE A 62 15.59 -2.15 0.87
C ILE A 62 15.93 -2.62 -0.56
N THR A 63 16.96 -3.44 -0.71
CA THR A 63 17.28 -4.10 -1.98
C THR A 63 17.79 -5.53 -1.74
N PRO A 64 17.36 -6.57 -2.50
CA PRO A 64 16.41 -6.49 -3.59
C PRO A 64 14.97 -6.25 -3.11
N THR A 65 14.21 -5.44 -3.88
CA THR A 65 12.79 -5.16 -3.64
C THR A 65 12.10 -4.80 -4.97
N TYR A 66 10.81 -4.50 -4.90
CA TYR A 66 10.05 -4.07 -6.06
C TYR A 66 10.57 -2.73 -6.59
N GLN A 67 10.98 -2.71 -7.86
CA GLN A 67 11.71 -1.61 -8.49
C GLN A 67 11.04 -0.24 -8.38
N GLN A 68 9.71 -0.20 -8.32
CA GLN A 68 8.97 1.06 -8.19
C GLN A 68 9.42 1.90 -7.00
N PHE A 69 9.89 1.28 -5.90
CA PHE A 69 10.28 2.00 -4.68
C PHE A 69 11.65 2.68 -4.73
N TYR A 70 12.41 2.49 -5.81
CA TYR A 70 13.65 3.25 -6.01
C TYR A 70 13.67 3.99 -7.36
N SER A 71 13.26 3.36 -8.46
CA SER A 71 13.32 4.01 -9.77
C SER A 71 12.28 5.13 -9.94
N PHE A 72 11.08 4.98 -9.35
CA PHE A 72 10.05 6.02 -9.48
C PHE A 72 10.37 7.27 -8.64
N PRO A 73 10.75 7.18 -7.35
CA PRO A 73 11.22 8.34 -6.58
C PRO A 73 12.40 9.06 -7.22
N GLU A 74 13.39 8.32 -7.73
CA GLU A 74 14.53 8.89 -8.46
C GLU A 74 14.07 9.74 -9.65
N SER A 75 13.06 9.29 -10.39
CA SER A 75 12.48 10.04 -11.52
C SER A 75 11.79 11.35 -11.11
N LEU A 76 11.41 11.47 -9.84
CA LEU A 76 10.85 12.68 -9.23
C LEU A 76 11.92 13.61 -8.66
N GLY A 77 13.20 13.25 -8.74
CA GLY A 77 14.31 13.99 -8.13
C GLY A 77 14.44 13.75 -6.62
N VAL A 78 13.87 12.66 -6.10
CA VAL A 78 14.00 12.22 -4.71
C VAL A 78 15.28 11.39 -4.59
N GLU A 79 16.09 11.70 -3.60
CA GLU A 79 17.27 10.90 -3.26
C GLU A 79 16.84 9.58 -2.62
N THR A 80 17.44 8.46 -3.02
CA THR A 80 17.06 7.14 -2.50
C THR A 80 18.25 6.41 -1.90
N THR A 81 18.16 5.98 -0.64
CA THR A 81 19.12 5.07 -0.02
C THR A 81 18.57 3.66 -0.06
N LEU A 82 19.39 2.71 -0.58
CA LEU A 82 19.06 1.30 -0.68
C LEU A 82 19.81 0.52 0.42
N ILE A 83 19.07 -0.07 1.36
CA ILE A 83 19.61 -0.96 2.40
C ILE A 83 19.72 -2.37 1.80
N PRO A 84 20.92 -2.95 1.69
CA PRO A 84 21.08 -4.28 1.12
C PRO A 84 20.56 -5.35 2.08
N LEU A 85 19.73 -6.24 1.58
CA LEU A 85 19.35 -7.47 2.26
C LEU A 85 20.39 -8.54 1.93
N LEU A 86 20.88 -9.23 2.93
CA LEU A 86 21.97 -10.23 2.78
C LEU A 86 21.44 -11.61 3.14
N GLU A 87 21.90 -12.62 2.39
CA GLU A 87 21.56 -14.02 2.63
C GLU A 87 21.96 -14.48 4.02
N GLU A 88 23.13 -14.02 4.51
CA GLU A 88 23.65 -14.31 5.86
C GLU A 88 22.75 -13.79 7.00
N ASN A 89 21.81 -12.89 6.70
CA ASN A 89 20.81 -12.37 7.63
C ASN A 89 19.38 -12.82 7.23
N ASP A 90 19.24 -13.95 6.54
CA ASP A 90 17.95 -14.48 6.06
C ASP A 90 17.15 -13.47 5.22
N TRP A 91 17.85 -12.60 4.49
CA TRP A 91 17.25 -11.51 3.69
C TRP A 91 16.38 -10.54 4.53
N LEU A 92 16.71 -10.38 5.81
CA LEU A 92 16.04 -9.44 6.71
C LEU A 92 16.96 -8.24 7.00
N PRO A 93 16.44 -7.02 6.99
CA PRO A 93 17.20 -5.83 7.36
C PRO A 93 17.30 -5.72 8.89
N ARG A 94 18.30 -4.99 9.38
CA ARG A 94 18.44 -4.60 10.79
C ARG A 94 17.83 -3.21 10.99
N LEU A 95 17.28 -2.95 12.17
CA LEU A 95 16.75 -1.63 12.49
C LEU A 95 17.85 -0.55 12.42
N SER A 96 19.07 -0.88 12.86
CA SER A 96 20.23 0.01 12.79
C SER A 96 20.60 0.44 11.35
N ASP A 97 20.26 -0.36 10.35
CA ASP A 97 20.54 0.00 8.95
C ASP A 97 19.63 1.15 8.51
N PHE A 98 18.38 1.17 8.97
CA PHE A 98 17.45 2.29 8.74
C PHE A 98 17.89 3.54 9.50
N GLU A 99 18.21 3.41 10.81
CA GLU A 99 18.67 4.51 11.64
C GLU A 99 19.89 5.21 11.04
N ASN A 100 20.90 4.44 10.60
CA ASN A 100 22.10 4.97 9.96
C ASN A 100 21.87 5.60 8.58
N ALA A 101 20.77 5.27 7.92
CA ALA A 101 20.39 5.79 6.59
C ALA A 101 19.58 7.10 6.68
N ILE A 102 19.08 7.47 7.87
CA ILE A 102 18.28 8.70 8.05
C ILE A 102 19.15 9.93 7.85
N LYS A 103 18.64 10.90 7.10
CA LYS A 103 19.22 12.22 6.82
C LYS A 103 18.23 13.31 7.23
N ASP A 104 18.67 14.56 7.29
CA ASP A 104 17.83 15.71 7.64
C ASP A 104 16.63 15.90 6.70
N ASN A 105 16.78 15.49 5.45
CA ASN A 105 15.74 15.56 4.41
C ASN A 105 14.99 14.24 4.21
N THR A 106 15.17 13.22 5.07
CA THR A 106 14.43 11.96 4.98
C THR A 106 12.96 12.19 5.27
N LYS A 107 12.10 11.70 4.38
CA LYS A 107 10.64 11.83 4.46
C LYS A 107 9.93 10.51 4.66
N MET A 108 10.46 9.44 4.03
CA MET A 108 9.70 8.18 3.90
C MET A 108 10.62 6.97 3.90
N ILE A 109 10.12 5.89 4.51
CA ILE A 109 10.63 4.54 4.36
C ILE A 109 9.63 3.76 3.51
N CYS A 110 10.13 3.05 2.47
CA CYS A 110 9.30 2.20 1.61
C CYS A 110 9.67 0.74 1.77
N LEU A 111 8.68 -0.12 1.94
CA LEU A 111 8.83 -1.56 2.12
C LEU A 111 7.82 -2.33 1.27
N VAL A 112 8.16 -3.58 0.96
CA VAL A 112 7.21 -4.59 0.47
C VAL A 112 7.15 -5.71 1.52
N ASN A 113 5.98 -6.03 2.04
CA ASN A 113 5.87 -7.04 3.10
C ASN A 113 4.62 -7.92 2.92
N PRO A 114 4.77 -9.21 2.65
CA PRO A 114 6.00 -9.97 2.35
C PRO A 114 6.79 -9.44 1.16
N ASN A 115 8.14 -9.50 1.23
CA ASN A 115 9.00 -8.87 0.24
C ASN A 115 9.04 -9.61 -1.11
N ASN A 116 9.13 -8.86 -2.17
CA ASN A 116 9.35 -9.36 -3.53
C ASN A 116 10.73 -8.88 -4.01
N PRO A 117 11.70 -9.75 -4.35
CA PRO A 117 11.52 -11.17 -4.68
C PRO A 117 11.86 -12.18 -3.55
N THR A 118 12.36 -11.76 -2.40
CA THR A 118 12.93 -12.66 -1.39
C THR A 118 11.89 -13.51 -0.66
N SER A 119 10.61 -13.15 -0.73
CA SER A 119 9.49 -13.77 0.00
C SER A 119 9.62 -13.68 1.54
N THR A 120 10.60 -12.95 2.05
CA THR A 120 10.77 -12.72 3.48
C THR A 120 9.63 -11.87 4.03
N LYS A 121 9.24 -12.18 5.25
CA LYS A 121 8.20 -11.46 6.00
C LYS A 121 8.82 -10.82 7.23
N PHE A 122 8.56 -9.54 7.43
CA PHE A 122 8.98 -8.84 8.63
C PHE A 122 8.09 -9.23 9.81
N SER A 123 8.71 -9.46 10.98
CA SER A 123 7.97 -9.76 12.19
C SER A 123 7.19 -8.54 12.67
N ARG A 124 6.12 -8.78 13.44
CA ARG A 124 5.38 -7.69 14.10
C ARG A 124 6.32 -6.84 14.95
N GLU A 125 7.18 -7.47 15.74
CA GLU A 125 8.15 -6.78 16.60
C GLU A 125 9.09 -5.87 15.79
N PHE A 126 9.59 -6.34 14.66
CA PHE A 126 10.41 -5.50 13.78
C PHE A 126 9.64 -4.29 13.25
N LEU A 127 8.40 -4.49 12.80
CA LEU A 127 7.56 -3.40 12.30
C LEU A 127 7.21 -2.39 13.41
N GLU A 128 6.92 -2.84 14.62
CA GLU A 128 6.69 -1.98 15.79
C GLU A 128 7.94 -1.15 16.11
N ASN A 129 9.13 -1.76 16.17
CA ASN A 129 10.39 -1.04 16.38
C ASN A 129 10.68 -0.04 15.25
N LEU A 130 10.39 -0.40 14.00
CA LEU A 130 10.55 0.50 12.87
C LEU A 130 9.56 1.67 12.92
N THR A 131 8.33 1.44 13.40
CA THR A 131 7.36 2.54 13.60
C THR A 131 7.80 3.48 14.72
N ASP A 132 8.45 2.97 15.79
CA ASP A 132 8.97 3.81 16.85
C ASP A 132 10.14 4.68 16.37
N LEU A 133 11.04 4.12 15.57
CA LEU A 133 12.08 4.88 14.87
C LEU A 133 11.46 5.95 13.96
N ALA A 134 10.46 5.59 13.16
CA ALA A 134 9.80 6.53 12.25
C ALA A 134 9.06 7.66 13.01
N LYS A 135 8.50 7.40 14.19
CA LYS A 135 7.90 8.43 15.06
C LYS A 135 8.92 9.44 15.53
N GLU A 136 10.09 8.98 15.95
CA GLU A 136 11.19 9.84 16.44
C GLU A 136 11.62 10.85 15.36
N TYR A 137 11.73 10.40 14.11
CA TYR A 137 12.15 11.23 12.98
C TYR A 137 10.99 11.78 12.14
N HIS A 138 9.75 11.61 12.58
CA HIS A 138 8.53 12.07 11.88
C HIS A 138 8.35 11.56 10.47
N LEU A 139 8.86 10.37 10.13
CA LEU A 139 8.84 9.78 8.81
C LEU A 139 7.49 9.12 8.48
N TYR A 140 7.15 9.06 7.20
CA TYR A 140 6.12 8.16 6.71
C TYR A 140 6.71 6.75 6.50
N ILE A 141 5.86 5.72 6.65
CA ILE A 141 6.20 4.36 6.22
C ILE A 141 5.16 3.92 5.20
N LEU A 142 5.60 3.74 3.95
CA LEU A 142 4.79 3.13 2.89
C LEU A 142 5.12 1.64 2.81
N CYS A 143 4.13 0.78 2.98
CA CYS A 143 4.28 -0.66 2.85
C CYS A 143 3.34 -1.19 1.76
N ASP A 144 3.92 -1.77 0.71
CA ASP A 144 3.16 -2.57 -0.26
C ASP A 144 2.89 -3.94 0.36
N GLU A 145 1.62 -4.20 0.65
CA GLU A 145 1.14 -5.38 1.35
C GLU A 145 0.37 -6.33 0.42
N VAL A 146 0.62 -6.24 -0.87
CA VAL A 146 -0.13 -6.98 -1.92
C VAL A 146 -0.06 -8.51 -1.76
N TYR A 147 0.91 -9.02 -1.01
CA TYR A 147 1.08 -10.45 -0.70
C TYR A 147 0.57 -10.84 0.69
N GLN A 148 0.09 -9.90 1.50
CA GLN A 148 -0.51 -10.22 2.80
C GLN A 148 -1.78 -11.07 2.66
N GLY A 149 -1.98 -11.95 3.64
CA GLY A 149 -3.09 -12.88 3.66
C GLY A 149 -2.70 -14.31 3.28
N LEU A 150 -1.51 -14.56 2.72
CA LEU A 150 -1.03 -15.92 2.42
C LEU A 150 -0.39 -16.61 3.62
N GLY A 151 0.14 -15.85 4.57
CA GLY A 151 0.73 -16.33 5.83
C GLY A 151 -0.14 -16.04 7.06
N ASP A 152 0.39 -16.36 8.25
CA ASP A 152 -0.23 -16.07 9.52
C ASP A 152 0.50 -14.94 10.26
N GLY A 153 -0.20 -14.24 11.17
CA GLY A 153 0.38 -13.22 12.04
C GLY A 153 0.82 -11.95 11.32
N GLU A 154 0.29 -11.69 10.12
CA GLU A 154 0.56 -10.47 9.37
C GLU A 154 -0.17 -9.29 10.00
N VAL A 155 0.46 -8.11 9.92
CA VAL A 155 -0.10 -6.85 10.42
C VAL A 155 0.14 -5.76 9.39
N ALA A 156 -0.87 -4.94 9.16
CA ALA A 156 -0.75 -3.79 8.28
C ALA A 156 0.00 -2.65 8.97
N ILE A 157 0.91 -2.00 8.25
CA ILE A 157 1.66 -0.88 8.83
C ILE A 157 0.75 0.28 9.23
N SER A 158 -0.35 0.48 8.51
CA SER A 158 -1.36 1.50 8.81
C SER A 158 -2.18 1.23 10.07
N ASP A 159 -2.10 0.02 10.65
CA ASP A 159 -2.71 -0.32 11.93
C ASP A 159 -1.74 -0.11 13.12
N LEU A 160 -0.44 0.03 12.84
CA LEU A 160 0.60 0.23 13.86
C LEU A 160 1.00 1.70 14.06
N TYR A 161 0.81 2.53 13.03
CA TYR A 161 1.37 3.87 13.02
C TYR A 161 0.50 4.87 12.27
N ASP A 162 0.30 6.07 12.83
CA ASP A 162 -0.54 7.12 12.23
C ASP A 162 -0.02 7.61 10.86
N LYS A 163 1.31 7.61 10.66
CA LYS A 163 1.92 7.89 9.35
C LYS A 163 2.27 6.62 8.58
N GLY A 164 1.75 5.46 9.02
CA GLY A 164 1.81 4.21 8.27
C GLY A 164 0.80 4.19 7.13
N ILE A 165 1.25 3.78 5.95
CA ILE A 165 0.46 3.75 4.73
C ILE A 165 0.56 2.35 4.15
N SER A 166 -0.56 1.64 4.11
CA SER A 166 -0.67 0.31 3.52
C SER A 166 -1.24 0.41 2.13
N THR A 167 -0.62 -0.25 1.17
CA THR A 167 -1.15 -0.41 -0.18
C THR A 167 -1.38 -1.87 -0.50
N ALA A 168 -2.46 -2.19 -1.18
CA ALA A 168 -2.79 -3.55 -1.56
C ALA A 168 -3.64 -3.60 -2.84
N SER A 169 -3.92 -4.80 -3.32
CA SER A 169 -4.77 -5.00 -4.50
C SER A 169 -5.39 -6.39 -4.54
N LEU A 170 -6.37 -6.56 -5.41
CA LEU A 170 -6.96 -7.85 -5.72
C LEU A 170 -6.10 -8.72 -6.67
N SER A 171 -4.92 -8.23 -7.08
CA SER A 171 -4.15 -8.85 -8.17
C SER A 171 -3.45 -10.15 -7.79
N LYS A 172 -3.00 -10.29 -6.54
CA LYS A 172 -2.11 -11.39 -6.11
C LYS A 172 -2.85 -12.44 -5.30
N VAL A 173 -3.10 -12.16 -4.03
CA VAL A 173 -3.66 -13.13 -3.09
C VAL A 173 -5.09 -13.57 -3.44
N THR A 174 -5.86 -12.76 -4.14
CA THR A 174 -7.21 -13.11 -4.59
C THR A 174 -7.28 -13.57 -6.05
N SER A 175 -6.19 -13.46 -6.82
CA SER A 175 -6.08 -13.87 -8.24
C SER A 175 -6.97 -13.08 -9.22
N PHE A 176 -7.36 -11.85 -8.89
CA PHE A 176 -8.17 -10.98 -9.76
C PHE A 176 -7.33 -9.86 -10.40
N ALA A 177 -6.15 -10.21 -10.92
CA ALA A 177 -5.24 -9.24 -11.55
C ALA A 177 -5.89 -8.44 -12.70
N GLY A 178 -6.80 -9.05 -13.45
CA GLY A 178 -7.50 -8.42 -14.57
C GLY A 178 -8.46 -7.31 -14.17
N LEU A 179 -8.94 -7.27 -12.93
CA LEU A 179 -9.81 -6.19 -12.42
C LEU A 179 -9.07 -4.86 -12.25
N ARG A 180 -7.73 -4.86 -12.24
CA ARG A 180 -6.93 -3.64 -12.01
C ARG A 180 -7.44 -2.82 -10.81
N LEU A 181 -7.77 -3.46 -9.69
CA LEU A 181 -8.28 -2.80 -8.50
C LEU A 181 -7.29 -2.95 -7.34
N GLY A 182 -6.89 -1.82 -6.80
CA GLY A 182 -6.07 -1.68 -5.61
C GLY A 182 -6.57 -0.53 -4.73
N TRP A 183 -5.91 -0.30 -3.63
CA TRP A 183 -6.26 0.75 -2.69
C TRP A 183 -5.07 1.21 -1.87
N VAL A 184 -5.21 2.41 -1.30
CA VAL A 184 -4.40 2.94 -0.21
C VAL A 184 -5.24 2.93 1.05
N LYS A 185 -4.68 2.46 2.16
CA LYS A 185 -5.19 2.61 3.53
C LYS A 185 -4.20 3.46 4.31
N ALA A 186 -4.70 4.57 4.84
CA ALA A 186 -3.92 5.48 5.68
C ALA A 186 -4.84 6.30 6.60
N ASN A 187 -4.27 7.16 7.43
CA ASN A 187 -5.06 8.13 8.18
C ASN A 187 -5.78 9.10 7.23
N TYR A 188 -6.80 9.78 7.75
CA TYR A 188 -7.65 10.70 6.97
C TYR A 188 -6.84 11.81 6.27
N GLU A 189 -5.84 12.39 6.95
CA GLU A 189 -5.05 13.50 6.41
C GLU A 189 -4.23 13.07 5.18
N VAL A 190 -3.62 11.88 5.24
CA VAL A 190 -2.89 11.30 4.10
C VAL A 190 -3.86 10.98 2.95
N ILE A 191 -5.00 10.36 3.24
CA ILE A 191 -6.02 10.06 2.21
C ILE A 191 -6.53 11.35 1.56
N LYS A 192 -6.73 12.39 2.34
CA LYS A 192 -7.13 13.71 1.81
C LYS A 192 -6.07 14.28 0.86
N LEU A 193 -4.79 14.28 1.26
CA LEU A 193 -3.69 14.75 0.41
C LEU A 193 -3.61 13.99 -0.92
N ILE A 194 -3.79 12.66 -0.87
CA ILE A 194 -3.83 11.82 -2.07
C ILE A 194 -5.03 12.19 -2.94
N ASN A 195 -6.22 12.32 -2.36
CA ASN A 195 -7.44 12.61 -3.08
C ASN A 195 -7.44 14.01 -3.73
N ASP A 196 -6.79 14.99 -3.11
CA ASP A 196 -6.64 16.35 -3.66
C ASP A 196 -5.76 16.37 -4.94
N ARG A 197 -4.91 15.36 -5.14
CA ARG A 197 -3.97 15.26 -6.27
C ARG A 197 -4.32 14.17 -7.29
N ARG A 198 -5.16 13.21 -6.92
CA ARG A 198 -5.45 12.02 -7.73
C ARG A 198 -6.04 12.30 -9.10
N ASP A 199 -6.82 13.36 -9.27
CA ASP A 199 -7.52 13.67 -10.52
C ASP A 199 -6.56 13.97 -11.70
N TYR A 200 -5.29 14.22 -11.40
CA TYR A 200 -4.23 14.38 -12.40
C TYR A 200 -3.63 13.04 -12.86
N HIS A 201 -3.93 11.93 -12.17
CA HIS A 201 -3.38 10.60 -12.44
C HIS A 201 -4.47 9.59 -12.75
N ILE A 202 -5.57 9.64 -12.03
CA ILE A 202 -6.70 8.72 -12.17
C ILE A 202 -7.99 9.43 -11.76
N ILE A 203 -8.99 9.42 -12.63
CA ILE A 203 -10.31 9.94 -12.30
C ILE A 203 -11.09 8.92 -11.48
N SER A 204 -11.26 7.70 -12.00
CA SER A 204 -11.95 6.61 -11.30
C SER A 204 -11.56 5.25 -11.88
N THR A 205 -11.77 4.18 -11.11
CA THR A 205 -11.47 2.81 -11.55
C THR A 205 -12.52 2.21 -12.50
N GLY A 206 -13.60 2.94 -12.77
CA GLY A 206 -14.72 2.46 -13.59
C GLY A 206 -15.72 1.61 -12.79
N TYR A 207 -17.00 1.72 -13.19
CA TYR A 207 -18.11 1.10 -12.47
C TYR A 207 -18.03 -0.41 -12.35
N LEU A 208 -17.69 -1.10 -13.46
CA LEU A 208 -17.60 -2.57 -13.46
C LEU A 208 -16.51 -3.07 -12.52
N ASN A 209 -15.37 -2.43 -12.51
CA ASN A 209 -14.24 -2.84 -11.67
C ASN A 209 -14.55 -2.65 -10.18
N ASP A 210 -15.22 -1.55 -9.84
CA ASP A 210 -15.68 -1.26 -8.49
C ASP A 210 -16.75 -2.27 -8.04
N TYR A 211 -17.77 -2.52 -8.88
CA TYR A 211 -18.83 -3.48 -8.58
C TYR A 211 -18.28 -4.91 -8.40
N LEU A 212 -17.47 -5.37 -9.35
CA LEU A 212 -16.86 -6.70 -9.26
C LEU A 212 -15.87 -6.79 -8.10
N GLY A 213 -15.08 -5.74 -7.88
CA GLY A 213 -14.19 -5.63 -6.73
C GLY A 213 -14.92 -5.71 -5.40
N THR A 214 -16.10 -5.08 -5.29
CA THR A 214 -16.97 -5.17 -4.11
C THR A 214 -17.37 -6.61 -3.85
N LEU A 215 -17.78 -7.36 -4.87
CA LEU A 215 -18.14 -8.78 -4.73
C LEU A 215 -16.95 -9.64 -4.29
N VAL A 216 -15.75 -9.35 -4.80
CA VAL A 216 -14.52 -10.04 -4.36
C VAL A 216 -14.23 -9.75 -2.90
N ILE A 217 -14.31 -8.50 -2.46
CA ILE A 217 -14.08 -8.08 -1.07
C ILE A 217 -15.10 -8.71 -0.11
N GLU A 218 -16.36 -8.79 -0.49
CA GLU A 218 -17.40 -9.44 0.31
C GLU A 218 -17.18 -10.95 0.49
N ASN A 219 -16.44 -11.56 -0.42
CA ASN A 219 -16.07 -12.97 -0.38
C ASN A 219 -14.57 -13.19 -0.07
N TYR A 220 -13.88 -12.16 0.43
CA TYR A 220 -12.42 -12.11 0.53
C TYR A 220 -11.84 -13.34 1.25
N HIS A 221 -12.33 -13.66 2.44
CA HIS A 221 -11.81 -14.77 3.24
C HIS A 221 -11.97 -16.13 2.55
N LYS A 222 -13.10 -16.36 1.88
CA LYS A 222 -13.34 -17.61 1.12
C LYS A 222 -12.39 -17.74 -0.07
N ILE A 223 -12.14 -16.62 -0.78
CA ILE A 223 -11.23 -16.58 -1.91
C ILE A 223 -9.78 -16.77 -1.45
N LEU A 224 -9.41 -16.14 -0.34
CA LEU A 224 -8.09 -16.26 0.26
C LEU A 224 -7.80 -17.70 0.72
N GLU A 225 -8.76 -18.35 1.39
CA GLU A 225 -8.66 -19.76 1.77
C GLU A 225 -8.40 -20.67 0.55
N ARG A 226 -9.12 -20.44 -0.56
CA ARG A 226 -8.87 -21.16 -1.82
C ARG A 226 -7.44 -20.94 -2.32
N SER A 227 -6.94 -19.69 -2.28
CA SER A 227 -5.59 -19.37 -2.73
C SER A 227 -4.52 -20.01 -1.87
N ARG A 228 -4.69 -20.01 -0.54
CA ARG A 228 -3.82 -20.71 0.42
C ARG A 228 -3.77 -22.21 0.14
N ASN A 229 -4.93 -22.84 -0.02
CA ASN A 229 -5.02 -24.27 -0.31
C ASN A 229 -4.34 -24.62 -1.63
N CYS A 230 -4.50 -23.80 -2.67
CA CYS A 230 -3.85 -23.99 -3.96
C CYS A 230 -2.32 -23.98 -3.84
N LEU A 231 -1.76 -23.03 -3.08
CA LEU A 231 -0.30 -22.91 -2.87
C LEU A 231 0.28 -24.06 -2.05
N LEU A 232 -0.49 -24.69 -1.16
CA LEU A 232 -0.03 -25.83 -0.36
C LEU A 232 0.07 -27.12 -1.17
N TYR A 233 -0.58 -27.20 -2.34
CA TYR A 233 -0.58 -28.38 -3.22
C TYR A 233 0.35 -28.28 -4.43
N THR A 234 1.04 -27.14 -4.60
CA THR A 234 2.03 -26.90 -5.67
C THR A 234 3.45 -26.85 -5.12
#